data_d372c519e859862628b53548192d6aaf
#
_entry.id   d372c519e859862628b53548192d6aaf
#
_cell.length_a   1.000
_cell.length_b   1.000
_cell.length_c   1.000
_cell.angle_alpha   90.00
_cell.angle_beta   90.00
_cell.angle_gamma   90.00
#
_symmetry.space_group_name_H-M   'P 1'
#
loop_
_entity.id
_entity.type
_entity.pdbx_description
1 polymer ?
#
loop_
_entity_poly.entity_id
_entity_poly.type
_entity_poly.pdbx_seq_one_letter_code
_entity_poly.pdbx_strand_id
1 'polypeptide(L)'
;RLPSELVLSGWAVLRTDQGNVHLAGYADFEHEGHVSPPLVAYDRALKAAEISDGRTYLLVGGPGLGLDAQRALTRWLAARALTSWDDVTDLVVVNGLGAAIQEQGCCEG
;
A
#
# COMPACT_ATOMS: atom_id res chain seq x y z
N ARG A 1 -23.38 -0.58 2.70
CA ARG A 1 -22.60 0.56 2.28
C ARG A 1 -21.21 0.54 2.90
N LEU A 2 -20.19 0.71 2.08
CA LEU A 2 -18.82 0.65 2.57
C LEU A 2 -18.45 1.94 3.28
N PRO A 3 -17.68 1.83 4.37
CA PRO A 3 -17.18 3.03 5.02
C PRO A 3 -16.17 3.73 4.13
N SER A 4 -16.00 5.03 4.34
CA SER A 4 -14.98 5.78 3.61
C SER A 4 -13.59 5.56 4.18
N GLU A 5 -13.51 4.98 5.38
CA GLU A 5 -12.24 4.65 6.00
C GLU A 5 -12.17 3.16 6.25
N LEU A 6 -11.02 2.58 5.95
CA LEU A 6 -10.74 1.18 6.19
C LEU A 6 -9.51 1.06 7.07
N VAL A 7 -9.52 0.05 7.94
CA VAL A 7 -8.39 -0.19 8.84
C VAL A 7 -7.61 -1.39 8.35
N LEU A 8 -6.30 -1.23 8.19
CA LEU A 8 -5.40 -2.31 7.80
C LEU A 8 -4.43 -2.60 8.92
N SER A 9 -4.23 -3.88 9.21
CA SER A 9 -3.20 -4.33 10.13
C SER A 9 -2.27 -5.27 9.38
N GLY A 10 -1.06 -5.50 9.93
CA GLY A 10 -0.08 -6.34 9.27
C GLY A 10 0.16 -5.89 7.84
N TRP A 11 0.52 -4.63 7.66
CA TRP A 11 0.51 -3.96 6.36
C TRP A 11 1.91 -3.75 5.83
N ALA A 12 2.00 -3.49 4.53
CA ALA A 12 3.23 -3.08 3.87
C ALA A 12 2.88 -2.19 2.70
N VAL A 13 3.85 -1.37 2.29
CA VAL A 13 3.70 -0.49 1.13
C VAL A 13 4.59 -1.04 0.03
N LEU A 14 4.05 -1.14 -1.16
CA LEU A 14 4.80 -1.69 -2.29
C LEU A 14 4.67 -0.79 -3.51
N ARG A 15 5.70 -0.85 -4.35
CA ARG A 15 5.71 -0.12 -5.62
C ARG A 15 5.87 -1.13 -6.74
N THR A 16 5.00 -1.07 -7.74
CA THR A 16 5.06 -2.00 -8.86
C THR A 16 6.03 -1.48 -9.93
N ASP A 17 6.33 -2.33 -10.89
CA ASP A 17 7.18 -1.93 -12.00
C ASP A 17 6.53 -0.89 -12.90
N GLN A 18 5.25 -0.64 -12.72
CA GLN A 18 4.55 0.43 -13.42
C GLN A 18 4.63 1.76 -12.68
N GLY A 19 5.26 1.77 -11.51
CA GLY A 19 5.47 3.00 -10.78
C GLY A 19 4.38 3.37 -9.79
N ASN A 20 3.33 2.57 -9.70
CA ASN A 20 2.25 2.82 -8.76
C ASN A 20 2.60 2.30 -7.37
N VAL A 21 2.12 2.99 -6.34
CA VAL A 21 2.35 2.60 -4.96
C VAL A 21 1.03 2.11 -4.37
N HIS A 22 1.06 0.96 -3.74
CA HIS A 22 -0.13 0.33 -3.19
C HIS A 22 0.12 -0.10 -1.75
N LEU A 23 -0.98 -0.31 -1.01
CA LEU A 23 -0.92 -0.91 0.31
C LEU A 23 -1.41 -2.33 0.24
N ALA A 24 -0.76 -3.21 1.00
CA ALA A 24 -1.26 -4.57 1.21
C ALA A 24 -1.34 -4.77 2.71
N GLY A 25 -2.35 -5.50 3.17
CA GLY A 25 -2.52 -5.75 4.58
C GLY A 25 -3.75 -6.56 4.85
N TYR A 26 -4.06 -6.74 6.14
CA TYR A 26 -5.28 -7.42 6.55
C TYR A 26 -6.36 -6.38 6.79
N ALA A 27 -7.46 -6.50 6.07
CA ALA A 27 -8.57 -5.56 6.19
C ALA A 27 -9.54 -6.08 7.24
N ASP A 28 -9.56 -5.43 8.40
CA ASP A 28 -10.43 -5.85 9.49
C ASP A 28 -11.90 -5.87 9.08
N PHE A 29 -12.28 -4.91 8.26
CA PHE A 29 -13.67 -4.82 7.81
C PHE A 29 -14.10 -6.05 7.02
N GLU A 30 -13.20 -6.57 6.19
CA GLU A 30 -13.52 -7.71 5.32
C GLU A 30 -13.05 -9.03 5.90
N HIS A 31 -12.28 -8.99 6.97
CA HIS A 31 -11.71 -10.18 7.58
C HIS A 31 -10.86 -10.99 6.60
N GLU A 32 -10.13 -10.29 5.74
CA GLU A 32 -9.29 -10.96 4.76
C GLU A 32 -8.16 -10.04 4.31
N GLY A 33 -7.18 -10.62 3.62
CA GLY A 33 -6.10 -9.85 3.04
C GLY A 33 -6.61 -8.95 1.93
N HIS A 34 -5.94 -7.83 1.74
CA HIS A 34 -6.43 -6.80 0.83
C HIS A 34 -5.26 -6.05 0.22
N VAL A 35 -5.35 -5.73 -1.08
CA VAL A 35 -4.40 -4.84 -1.75
C VAL A 35 -5.18 -3.64 -2.25
N SER A 36 -4.71 -2.44 -1.91
CA SER A 36 -5.43 -1.22 -2.23
C SER A 36 -5.23 -0.80 -3.69
N PRO A 37 -6.12 0.06 -4.22
CA PRO A 37 -5.80 0.83 -5.40
C PRO A 37 -4.58 1.73 -5.14
N PRO A 38 -4.06 2.42 -6.16
CA PRO A 38 -2.88 3.27 -5.95
C PRO A 38 -3.08 4.35 -4.89
N LEU A 39 -2.05 4.60 -4.12
CA LEU A 39 -2.04 5.67 -3.14
C LEU A 39 -1.83 7.02 -3.83
N VAL A 40 -2.52 8.04 -3.34
CA VAL A 40 -2.31 9.40 -3.83
C VAL A 40 -1.71 10.31 -2.76
N ALA A 41 -1.81 9.94 -1.48
CA ALA A 41 -1.21 10.71 -0.40
C ALA A 41 -1.04 9.83 0.82
N TYR A 42 -0.11 10.20 1.69
CA TYR A 42 0.12 9.48 2.95
C TYR A 42 0.50 10.48 4.03
N ASP A 43 -0.24 10.44 5.14
CA ASP A 43 0.05 11.27 6.31
C ASP A 43 0.82 10.43 7.32
N ARG A 44 2.10 10.74 7.49
CA ARG A 44 2.96 9.96 8.37
C ARG A 44 2.57 10.08 9.84
N ALA A 45 2.10 11.24 10.23
CA ALA A 45 1.74 11.48 11.63
C ALA A 45 0.51 10.68 12.04
N LEU A 46 -0.46 10.61 11.14
CA LEU A 46 -1.71 9.91 11.41
C LEU A 46 -1.70 8.46 10.93
N LYS A 47 -0.69 8.08 10.17
CA LYS A 47 -0.62 6.77 9.52
C LYS A 47 -1.87 6.52 8.68
N ALA A 48 -2.23 7.53 7.92
CA ALA A 48 -3.43 7.48 7.08
C ALA A 48 -3.03 7.65 5.62
N ALA A 49 -3.52 6.78 4.77
CA ALA A 49 -3.22 6.80 3.34
C ALA A 49 -4.48 7.12 2.57
N GLU A 50 -4.38 8.08 1.64
CA GLU A 50 -5.48 8.38 0.74
C GLU A 50 -5.30 7.60 -0.54
N ILE A 51 -6.38 7.02 -0.99
CA ILE A 51 -6.38 6.11 -2.14
C ILE A 51 -7.06 6.79 -3.32
N SER A 52 -6.68 6.41 -4.52
CA SER A 52 -7.19 7.03 -5.74
C SER A 52 -8.70 6.92 -5.90
N ASP A 53 -9.36 6.01 -5.19
CA ASP A 53 -10.82 5.89 -5.24
C ASP A 53 -11.53 6.78 -4.21
N GLY A 54 -10.78 7.60 -3.50
CA GLY A 54 -11.37 8.54 -2.54
C GLY A 54 -11.45 8.03 -1.11
N ARG A 55 -11.02 6.81 -0.87
CA ARG A 55 -11.06 6.24 0.49
C ARG A 55 -9.78 6.56 1.24
N THR A 56 -9.87 6.43 2.56
CA THR A 56 -8.72 6.58 3.44
C THR A 56 -8.47 5.25 4.15
N TYR A 57 -7.21 4.83 4.16
CA TYR A 57 -6.80 3.61 4.86
C TYR A 57 -6.01 4.01 6.09
N LEU A 58 -6.45 3.51 7.25
CA LEU A 58 -5.77 3.75 8.51
C LEU A 58 -4.92 2.54 8.83
N LEU A 59 -3.64 2.78 9.09
CA LEU A 59 -2.67 1.70 9.32
C LEU A 59 -2.46 1.54 10.81
N VAL A 60 -2.71 0.35 11.33
CA VAL A 60 -2.57 0.07 12.74
C VAL A 60 -1.44 -0.91 12.98
N GLY A 61 -0.75 -0.74 14.09
CA GLY A 61 0.39 -1.58 14.42
C GLY A 61 1.58 -1.26 13.53
N GLY A 62 2.58 -2.11 13.62
CA GLY A 62 3.78 -1.98 12.81
C GLY A 62 3.63 -2.62 11.44
N PRO A 63 4.56 -2.36 10.54
CA PRO A 63 4.53 -3.00 9.24
C PRO A 63 4.90 -4.48 9.33
N GLY A 64 4.51 -5.23 8.32
CA GLY A 64 4.81 -6.65 8.24
C GLY A 64 3.59 -7.42 7.76
N LEU A 65 3.67 -8.00 6.57
CA LEU A 65 2.53 -8.70 5.98
C LEU A 65 2.29 -10.03 6.68
N GLY A 66 1.06 -10.23 7.12
CA GLY A 66 0.63 -11.53 7.59
C GLY A 66 0.35 -12.46 6.43
N LEU A 67 0.03 -13.71 6.75
CA LEU A 67 -0.14 -14.73 5.72
C LEU A 67 -1.31 -14.43 4.79
N ASP A 68 -2.42 -13.97 5.35
CA ASP A 68 -3.58 -13.64 4.53
C ASP A 68 -3.29 -12.52 3.55
N ALA A 69 -2.56 -11.51 4.00
CA ALA A 69 -2.19 -10.40 3.14
C ALA A 69 -1.20 -10.84 2.05
N GLN A 70 -0.28 -11.73 2.40
CA GLN A 70 0.67 -12.25 1.42
C GLN A 70 -0.05 -13.01 0.32
N ARG A 71 -1.05 -13.80 0.69
CA ARG A 71 -1.83 -14.55 -0.29
C ARG A 71 -2.63 -13.63 -1.20
N ALA A 72 -3.24 -12.60 -0.61
CA ALA A 72 -3.99 -11.63 -1.39
C ALA A 72 -3.06 -10.90 -2.36
N LEU A 73 -1.87 -10.54 -1.92
CA LEU A 73 -0.90 -9.86 -2.77
C LEU A 73 -0.48 -10.75 -3.94
N THR A 74 -0.22 -12.03 -3.66
CA THR A 74 0.17 -12.95 -4.71
C THR A 74 -0.92 -13.06 -5.78
N ARG A 75 -2.18 -13.19 -5.36
CA ARG A 75 -3.28 -13.26 -6.31
C ARG A 75 -3.44 -11.97 -7.09
N TRP A 76 -3.25 -10.84 -6.41
CA TRP A 76 -3.39 -9.53 -7.03
C TRP A 76 -2.34 -9.33 -8.12
N LEU A 77 -1.09 -9.69 -7.82
CA LEU A 77 0.00 -9.57 -8.79
C LEU A 77 -0.24 -10.46 -10.00
N ALA A 78 -0.69 -11.69 -9.76
CA ALA A 78 -0.97 -12.62 -10.85
C ALA A 78 -2.10 -12.12 -11.74
N ALA A 79 -3.15 -11.58 -11.13
CA ALA A 79 -4.30 -11.08 -11.89
C ALA A 79 -3.91 -9.90 -12.78
N ARG A 80 -2.89 -9.15 -12.40
CA ARG A 80 -2.45 -7.99 -13.18
C ARG A 80 -1.23 -8.29 -14.03
N ALA A 81 -0.78 -9.53 -14.02
CA ALA A 81 0.40 -9.96 -14.79
C ALA A 81 1.64 -9.15 -14.44
N LEU A 82 1.76 -8.75 -13.18
CA LEU A 82 2.92 -8.01 -12.70
C LEU A 82 3.98 -8.99 -12.24
N THR A 83 5.20 -8.80 -12.70
CA THR A 83 6.28 -9.73 -12.41
C THR A 83 7.30 -9.19 -11.42
N SER A 84 7.29 -7.89 -11.16
CA SER A 84 8.22 -7.34 -10.19
C SER A 84 7.58 -6.21 -9.41
N TRP A 85 8.03 -6.06 -8.18
CA TRP A 85 7.59 -5.01 -7.30
C TRP A 85 8.63 -4.85 -6.21
N ASP A 86 8.63 -3.67 -5.57
CA ASP A 86 9.55 -3.38 -4.49
C ASP A 86 8.78 -3.08 -3.22
N ASP A 87 9.32 -3.54 -2.09
CA ASP A 87 8.78 -3.17 -0.79
C ASP A 87 9.36 -1.79 -0.45
N VAL A 88 8.51 -0.79 -0.44
CA VAL A 88 8.92 0.58 -0.15
C VAL A 88 8.36 1.04 1.20
N THR A 89 8.02 0.11 2.07
CA THR A 89 7.42 0.42 3.37
C THR A 89 8.28 1.39 4.16
N ASP A 90 9.55 1.08 4.35
CA ASP A 90 10.42 1.94 5.14
C ASP A 90 10.58 3.31 4.49
N LEU A 91 10.69 3.36 3.19
CA LEU A 91 10.84 4.61 2.47
C LEU A 91 9.65 5.52 2.70
N VAL A 92 8.44 4.98 2.60
CA VAL A 92 7.22 5.77 2.79
C VAL A 92 7.04 6.16 4.25
N VAL A 93 7.29 5.24 5.18
CA VAL A 93 7.11 5.50 6.61
C VAL A 93 8.07 6.59 7.09
N VAL A 94 9.31 6.57 6.62
CA VAL A 94 10.31 7.53 7.07
C VAL A 94 10.25 8.83 6.28
N ASN A 95 10.11 8.74 4.97
CA ASN A 95 10.24 9.92 4.11
C ASN A 95 8.95 10.36 3.42
N GLY A 96 7.88 9.60 3.55
CA GLY A 96 6.61 9.94 2.95
C GLY A 96 6.43 9.36 1.56
N LEU A 97 5.21 9.45 1.07
CA LEU A 97 4.86 8.86 -0.22
C LEU A 97 5.65 9.47 -1.38
N GLY A 98 5.91 10.76 -1.30
CA GLY A 98 6.65 11.44 -2.36
C GLY A 98 8.01 10.84 -2.62
N ALA A 99 8.68 10.33 -1.58
CA ALA A 99 9.99 9.74 -1.75
C ALA A 99 9.94 8.49 -2.61
N ALA A 100 8.92 7.67 -2.44
CA ALA A 100 8.78 6.44 -3.23
C ALA A 100 8.46 6.76 -4.69
N ILE A 101 7.68 7.78 -4.92
CA ILE A 101 7.32 8.18 -6.28
C ILE A 101 8.46 8.89 -6.96
N GLN A 102 9.12 9.80 -6.25
CA GLN A 102 10.21 10.58 -6.81
C GLN A 102 11.42 9.75 -7.18
N GLU A 103 11.58 8.62 -6.51
CA GLU A 103 12.71 7.77 -6.79
C GLU A 103 12.77 7.37 -8.24
N GLN A 104 11.62 7.22 -8.87
CA GLN A 104 11.59 6.91 -10.28
C GLN A 104 12.05 8.07 -11.13
N GLY A 105 11.64 9.27 -10.76
CA GLY A 105 11.92 10.43 -11.57
C GLY A 105 13.34 10.88 -11.50
N CYS A 106 14.04 10.56 -10.45
CA CYS A 106 15.39 11.10 -10.32
C CYS A 106 16.40 10.39 -11.19
N CYS A 107 15.99 9.34 -11.88
CA CYS A 107 16.92 8.58 -12.70
C CYS A 107 17.53 9.38 -13.81
N GLU A 108 16.79 10.33 -14.32
CA GLU A 108 17.32 11.11 -15.41
C GLU A 108 18.05 12.33 -14.93
N GLY A 109 18.05 12.53 -13.65
CA GLY A 109 18.67 13.70 -13.06
C GLY A 109 20.01 13.99 -13.58
#